data_7acebaca36d2756656c8d902fa213241
#
_entry.id   7acebaca36d2756656c8d902fa213241
#
_cell.length_a   1.000
_cell.length_b   1.000
_cell.length_c   1.000
_cell.angle_alpha   90.00
_cell.angle_beta   90.00
_cell.angle_gamma   90.00
#
_symmetry.space_group_name_H-M   'P 1'
#
loop_
_entity.id
_entity.type
_entity.pdbx_description
1 polymer ?
#
loop_
_entity_poly.entity_id
_entity_poly.type
_entity_poly.pdbx_seq_one_letter_code
_entity_poly.pdbx_strand_id
1 'polypeptide(L)'
;MKFIVDQQVEDIEMPENLKLNTFLKEFHSVCPHSECSFGLYGFAFGQSPFPVPLLMQEALMKNANQGAYAPVPGIPELRNAISKYNKHYFGMDIAPERIYVGPGTKELIFNLLEILHGTVILPTPAWLGYLPQIRLLKKNYHMLPTNTNKKISPIDLKKLSLRLQDRQKILILNNPNNPTGLLHNRLELEEIADVCREQNITVISDEIYAQTTYDFSKFVSMGKIYPEGTFITNGLSKSHAAGGYRLGYVIFPQHAVDLKRQFKKILATEYTAVSTPIQYAAVAGFEISKEIDIYFDATRSIHQIMGEYTYNALSAIEGIKATKPDATFYLLADFNAFATELQKVKINTSQKLSEALIVHPYHIAIVGGDSLVLERTDFSARIAYVDYNGTKVLQNYFDNKPKTSSERIEFVKNNAPKVVAGIEMICTFFKNLRKESLNDLQTQKKKV
;
A
#
# COMPACT_ATOMS: atom_id res chain seq x y z
N MET A 1 -10.84 9.16 39.30
CA MET A 1 -10.61 7.74 38.97
C MET A 1 -9.57 7.70 37.83
N LYS A 2 -8.44 6.98 37.97
CA LYS A 2 -7.43 6.88 36.91
C LYS A 2 -7.65 5.54 36.21
N PHE A 3 -7.93 5.56 34.89
CA PHE A 3 -8.02 4.33 34.10
C PHE A 3 -6.61 3.81 33.80
N ILE A 4 -6.43 2.53 33.88
CA ILE A 4 -5.17 1.85 33.51
C ILE A 4 -5.38 1.27 32.12
N VAL A 5 -4.51 1.64 31.20
CA VAL A 5 -4.51 1.14 29.81
C VAL A 5 -3.61 -0.10 29.73
N ASP A 6 -3.98 -1.07 28.92
CA ASP A 6 -3.12 -2.24 28.68
C ASP A 6 -1.82 -1.79 28.00
N GLN A 7 -0.68 -2.25 28.50
CA GLN A 7 0.66 -1.85 28.05
C GLN A 7 0.83 -1.99 26.52
N GLN A 8 0.31 -3.06 25.94
CA GLN A 8 0.39 -3.29 24.49
C GLN A 8 -0.32 -2.22 23.67
N VAL A 9 -1.36 -1.55 24.24
CA VAL A 9 -2.07 -0.46 23.58
C VAL A 9 -1.28 0.84 23.71
N GLU A 10 -0.64 1.07 24.87
CA GLU A 10 0.26 2.22 25.09
C GLU A 10 1.47 2.18 24.16
N ASP A 11 1.99 0.99 23.85
CA ASP A 11 3.15 0.77 22.98
C ASP A 11 2.84 0.93 21.48
N ILE A 12 1.57 1.11 21.10
CA ILE A 12 1.16 1.30 19.71
C ILE A 12 1.07 2.80 19.39
N GLU A 13 1.89 3.24 18.46
CA GLU A 13 1.77 4.58 17.90
C GLU A 13 0.69 4.64 16.82
N MET A 14 -0.01 5.77 16.77
CA MET A 14 -0.90 6.05 15.65
C MET A 14 -0.08 6.08 14.34
N PRO A 15 -0.52 5.37 13.28
CA PRO A 15 0.19 5.33 12.02
C PRO A 15 0.50 6.74 11.46
N GLU A 16 1.75 6.98 11.08
CA GLU A 16 2.27 8.29 10.66
C GLU A 16 1.43 8.91 9.52
N ASN A 17 1.03 8.11 8.54
CA ASN A 17 0.19 8.59 7.44
C ASN A 17 -1.18 9.10 7.89
N LEU A 18 -1.73 8.62 9.01
CA LEU A 18 -2.97 9.10 9.59
C LEU A 18 -2.74 10.39 10.41
N LYS A 19 -1.64 10.44 11.18
CA LYS A 19 -1.20 11.69 11.87
C LYS A 19 -1.03 12.81 10.85
N LEU A 20 -0.29 12.55 9.77
CA LEU A 20 -0.04 13.50 8.68
C LEU A 20 -1.31 13.90 7.93
N ASN A 21 -2.24 12.97 7.69
CA ASN A 21 -3.51 13.29 7.03
C ASN A 21 -4.40 14.19 7.89
N THR A 22 -4.41 14.01 9.21
CA THR A 22 -5.10 14.90 10.14
C THR A 22 -4.45 16.29 10.12
N PHE A 23 -3.13 16.34 10.24
CA PHE A 23 -2.36 17.58 10.15
C PHE A 23 -2.61 18.33 8.82
N LEU A 24 -2.63 17.62 7.69
CA LEU A 24 -2.98 18.19 6.38
C LEU A 24 -4.33 18.88 6.35
N LYS A 25 -5.36 18.24 6.94
CA LYS A 25 -6.72 18.80 7.00
C LYS A 25 -6.78 20.04 7.89
N GLU A 26 -6.12 19.99 9.03
CA GLU A 26 -6.03 21.11 9.97
C GLU A 26 -5.24 22.28 9.37
N PHE A 27 -4.10 22.01 8.70
CA PHE A 27 -3.28 23.01 8.02
C PHE A 27 -4.08 23.77 6.95
N HIS A 28 -4.87 23.07 6.15
CA HIS A 28 -5.74 23.70 5.15
C HIS A 28 -6.83 24.57 5.76
N SER A 29 -7.26 24.29 6.99
CA SER A 29 -8.28 25.09 7.69
C SER A 29 -7.73 26.36 8.33
N VAL A 30 -6.43 26.41 8.61
CA VAL A 30 -5.77 27.50 9.38
C VAL A 30 -4.89 28.40 8.50
N CYS A 31 -4.39 27.92 7.36
CA CYS A 31 -3.53 28.71 6.49
C CYS A 31 -4.34 29.65 5.59
N PRO A 32 -4.19 30.99 5.72
CA PRO A 32 -4.86 31.93 4.81
C PRO A 32 -4.38 31.72 3.37
N HIS A 33 -5.33 31.65 2.44
CA HIS A 33 -5.09 31.36 1.02
C HIS A 33 -4.09 32.30 0.29
N SER A 34 -3.65 33.39 0.91
CA SER A 34 -2.76 34.40 0.29
C SER A 34 -1.27 34.13 0.43
N GLU A 35 -0.82 33.35 1.44
CA GLU A 35 0.61 33.10 1.68
C GLU A 35 1.07 31.68 1.30
N CYS A 36 0.12 30.74 1.16
CA CYS A 36 0.38 29.36 0.74
C CYS A 36 -0.14 29.12 -0.67
N SER A 37 0.49 29.70 -1.68
CA SER A 37 0.00 29.63 -3.09
C SER A 37 -0.15 28.20 -3.63
N PHE A 38 0.43 27.17 -2.97
CA PHE A 38 0.29 25.77 -3.33
C PHE A 38 -0.11 24.86 -2.16
N GLY A 39 -0.17 25.33 -0.92
CA GLY A 39 -0.48 24.51 0.24
C GLY A 39 0.58 23.43 0.50
N LEU A 40 0.21 22.42 1.26
CA LEU A 40 1.05 21.26 1.59
C LEU A 40 0.98 20.20 0.48
N TYR A 41 2.12 19.64 0.08
CA TYR A 41 2.21 18.56 -0.91
C TYR A 41 2.01 17.21 -0.22
N GLY A 42 0.91 16.52 -0.55
CA GLY A 42 0.41 15.35 0.17
C GLY A 42 0.92 14.01 -0.38
N PHE A 43 2.17 13.64 -0.14
CA PHE A 43 2.73 12.35 -0.59
C PHE A 43 2.72 11.25 0.49
N ALA A 44 2.14 11.52 1.67
CA ALA A 44 2.10 10.56 2.76
C ALA A 44 0.91 9.61 2.70
N PHE A 45 -0.26 10.07 2.27
CA PHE A 45 -1.50 9.30 2.32
C PHE A 45 -1.81 8.62 0.99
N GLY A 46 -1.73 7.29 1.00
CA GLY A 46 -1.97 6.47 -0.19
C GLY A 46 -3.44 6.11 -0.38
N GLN A 47 -4.22 7.05 -0.88
CA GLN A 47 -5.59 6.84 -1.32
C GLN A 47 -5.67 7.06 -2.83
N SER A 48 -6.38 6.16 -3.55
CA SER A 48 -6.66 6.39 -4.96
C SER A 48 -7.42 7.72 -5.12
N PRO A 49 -6.98 8.62 -6.02
CA PRO A 49 -7.60 9.94 -6.18
C PRO A 49 -8.84 9.91 -7.07
N PHE A 50 -9.11 8.79 -7.74
CA PHE A 50 -10.19 8.64 -8.70
C PHE A 50 -11.57 8.56 -8.03
N PRO A 51 -12.65 8.89 -8.75
CA PRO A 51 -14.00 8.62 -8.28
C PRO A 51 -14.26 7.11 -8.22
N VAL A 52 -15.17 6.70 -7.32
CA VAL A 52 -15.70 5.34 -7.32
C VAL A 52 -16.42 5.09 -8.66
N PRO A 53 -16.29 3.90 -9.29
CA PRO A 53 -16.98 3.58 -10.52
C PRO A 53 -18.48 3.85 -10.45
N LEU A 54 -19.05 4.45 -11.52
CA LEU A 54 -20.44 4.89 -11.53
C LEU A 54 -21.43 3.75 -11.25
N LEU A 55 -21.18 2.57 -11.83
CA LEU A 55 -22.00 1.37 -11.58
C LEU A 55 -22.12 1.03 -10.08
N MET A 56 -21.03 1.23 -9.31
CA MET A 56 -21.06 1.00 -7.87
C MET A 56 -21.85 2.09 -7.13
N GLN A 57 -21.76 3.35 -7.56
CA GLN A 57 -22.54 4.45 -6.98
C GLN A 57 -24.03 4.24 -7.22
N GLU A 58 -24.45 3.89 -8.43
CA GLU A 58 -25.82 3.59 -8.79
C GLU A 58 -26.37 2.38 -8.02
N ALA A 59 -25.56 1.29 -7.90
CA ALA A 59 -25.93 0.12 -7.13
C ALA A 59 -26.10 0.47 -5.63
N LEU A 60 -25.25 1.34 -5.07
CA LEU A 60 -25.39 1.81 -3.70
C LEU A 60 -26.70 2.59 -3.50
N MET A 61 -27.00 3.54 -4.38
CA MET A 61 -28.24 4.32 -4.31
C MET A 61 -29.49 3.43 -4.40
N LYS A 62 -29.48 2.45 -5.31
CA LYS A 62 -30.58 1.48 -5.49
C LYS A 62 -30.81 0.62 -4.27
N ASN A 63 -29.75 0.29 -3.52
CA ASN A 63 -29.81 -0.63 -2.39
C ASN A 63 -29.66 0.09 -1.02
N ALA A 64 -29.76 1.40 -0.97
CA ALA A 64 -29.61 2.18 0.26
C ALA A 64 -30.65 1.80 1.34
N ASN A 65 -31.79 1.22 0.95
CA ASN A 65 -32.87 0.76 1.84
C ASN A 65 -32.67 -0.64 2.41
N GLN A 66 -31.59 -1.36 2.05
CA GLN A 66 -31.29 -2.69 2.55
C GLN A 66 -30.79 -2.65 4.01
N GLY A 67 -31.73 -2.62 4.96
CA GLY A 67 -31.44 -2.46 6.39
C GLY A 67 -31.23 -3.78 7.16
N ALA A 68 -31.47 -4.95 6.55
CA ALA A 68 -31.29 -6.24 7.21
C ALA A 68 -29.81 -6.64 7.33
N TYR A 69 -29.47 -7.37 8.41
CA TYR A 69 -28.14 -7.95 8.55
C TYR A 69 -27.86 -8.97 7.43
N ALA A 70 -26.72 -8.81 6.79
CA ALA A 70 -26.24 -9.80 5.83
C ALA A 70 -25.70 -11.07 6.54
N PRO A 71 -25.61 -12.21 5.83
CA PRO A 71 -24.90 -13.38 6.34
C PRO A 71 -23.45 -13.08 6.69
N VAL A 72 -22.93 -13.66 7.78
CA VAL A 72 -21.55 -13.43 8.27
C VAL A 72 -20.48 -13.54 7.19
N PRO A 73 -20.47 -14.51 6.27
CA PRO A 73 -19.49 -14.60 5.20
C PRO A 73 -19.67 -13.56 4.07
N GLY A 74 -20.73 -12.79 4.09
CA GLY A 74 -21.19 -11.93 3.00
C GLY A 74 -22.37 -12.53 2.22
N ILE A 75 -23.11 -11.67 1.49
CA ILE A 75 -24.25 -12.10 0.67
C ILE A 75 -23.79 -13.05 -0.44
N PRO A 76 -24.62 -14.05 -0.80
CA PRO A 76 -24.27 -15.03 -1.84
C PRO A 76 -23.93 -14.39 -3.19
N GLU A 77 -24.66 -13.35 -3.58
CA GLU A 77 -24.45 -12.60 -4.82
C GLU A 77 -23.04 -12.02 -4.88
N LEU A 78 -22.57 -11.42 -3.81
CA LEU A 78 -21.22 -10.83 -3.74
C LEU A 78 -20.14 -11.92 -3.81
N ARG A 79 -20.29 -13.00 -3.06
CA ARG A 79 -19.33 -14.11 -3.06
C ARG A 79 -19.23 -14.76 -4.44
N ASN A 80 -20.37 -14.91 -5.15
CA ASN A 80 -20.41 -15.37 -6.52
C ASN A 80 -19.74 -14.39 -7.50
N ALA A 81 -19.98 -13.08 -7.34
CA ALA A 81 -19.32 -12.05 -8.15
C ALA A 81 -17.78 -12.06 -7.94
N ILE A 82 -17.33 -12.15 -6.70
CA ILE A 82 -15.89 -12.27 -6.37
C ILE A 82 -15.29 -13.57 -6.96
N SER A 83 -16.00 -14.69 -6.92
CA SER A 83 -15.57 -15.95 -7.55
C SER A 83 -15.35 -15.77 -9.06
N LYS A 84 -16.34 -15.22 -9.77
CA LYS A 84 -16.26 -14.94 -11.21
C LYS A 84 -15.14 -13.95 -11.55
N TYR A 85 -15.00 -12.90 -10.75
CA TYR A 85 -13.94 -11.88 -10.87
C TYR A 85 -12.55 -12.52 -10.79
N ASN A 86 -12.31 -13.38 -9.79
CA ASN A 86 -11.04 -14.08 -9.64
C ASN A 86 -10.76 -15.05 -10.81
N LYS A 87 -11.80 -15.71 -11.33
CA LYS A 87 -11.67 -16.56 -12.50
C LYS A 87 -11.29 -15.75 -13.75
N HIS A 88 -11.96 -14.64 -13.98
CA HIS A 88 -11.77 -13.79 -15.16
C HIS A 88 -10.39 -13.10 -15.16
N TYR A 89 -10.06 -12.36 -14.08
CA TYR A 89 -8.85 -11.53 -14.04
C TYR A 89 -7.59 -12.28 -13.63
N PHE A 90 -7.71 -13.28 -12.76
CA PHE A 90 -6.54 -13.97 -12.19
C PHE A 90 -6.44 -15.44 -12.62
N GLY A 91 -7.42 -15.95 -13.35
CA GLY A 91 -7.44 -17.34 -13.81
C GLY A 91 -7.52 -18.35 -12.65
N MET A 92 -8.22 -17.99 -11.57
CA MET A 92 -8.40 -18.83 -10.38
C MET A 92 -9.86 -19.25 -10.23
N ASP A 93 -10.11 -20.54 -10.25
CA ASP A 93 -11.45 -21.11 -10.04
C ASP A 93 -11.69 -21.31 -8.54
N ILE A 94 -12.38 -20.34 -7.93
CA ILE A 94 -12.58 -20.26 -6.49
C ILE A 94 -14.05 -20.55 -6.16
N ALA A 95 -14.30 -21.60 -5.36
CA ALA A 95 -15.65 -21.87 -4.86
C ALA A 95 -16.11 -20.73 -3.90
N PRO A 96 -17.34 -20.19 -4.05
CA PRO A 96 -17.83 -19.07 -3.23
C PRO A 96 -17.79 -19.35 -1.71
N GLU A 97 -17.84 -20.62 -1.29
CA GLU A 97 -17.75 -21.07 0.11
C GLU A 97 -16.37 -20.85 0.74
N ARG A 98 -15.36 -20.54 -0.09
CA ARG A 98 -14.00 -20.19 0.36
C ARG A 98 -13.83 -18.70 0.59
N ILE A 99 -14.82 -17.88 0.26
CA ILE A 99 -14.77 -16.43 0.27
C ILE A 99 -15.49 -15.88 1.51
N TYR A 100 -14.81 -15.01 2.26
CA TYR A 100 -15.36 -14.27 3.38
C TYR A 100 -15.16 -12.79 3.16
N VAL A 101 -16.22 -12.01 3.38
CA VAL A 101 -16.22 -10.55 3.23
C VAL A 101 -16.01 -9.89 4.59
N GLY A 102 -15.18 -8.84 4.64
CA GLY A 102 -14.89 -8.10 5.86
C GLY A 102 -14.74 -6.60 5.60
N PRO A 103 -14.61 -5.78 6.67
CA PRO A 103 -14.54 -4.31 6.58
C PRO A 103 -13.18 -3.80 6.05
N GLY A 104 -12.73 -4.36 4.93
CA GLY A 104 -11.45 -4.11 4.27
C GLY A 104 -10.38 -5.14 4.64
N THR A 105 -9.32 -5.20 3.83
CA THR A 105 -8.21 -6.18 4.03
C THR A 105 -7.48 -6.00 5.35
N LYS A 106 -7.44 -4.77 5.89
CA LYS A 106 -6.79 -4.48 7.19
C LYS A 106 -7.39 -5.34 8.30
N GLU A 107 -8.71 -5.41 8.40
CA GLU A 107 -9.43 -6.22 9.39
C GLU A 107 -9.25 -7.71 9.12
N LEU A 108 -9.40 -8.12 7.88
CA LEU A 108 -9.27 -9.53 7.49
C LEU A 108 -7.86 -10.09 7.77
N ILE A 109 -6.79 -9.29 7.58
CA ILE A 109 -5.42 -9.68 7.93
C ILE A 109 -5.26 -9.78 9.44
N PHE A 110 -5.84 -8.84 10.21
CA PHE A 110 -5.84 -8.89 11.67
C PHE A 110 -6.47 -10.19 12.16
N ASN A 111 -7.66 -10.53 11.67
CA ASN A 111 -8.41 -11.73 12.04
C ASN A 111 -7.70 -13.02 11.58
N LEU A 112 -7.03 -13.02 10.44
CA LEU A 112 -6.17 -14.14 10.03
C LEU A 112 -4.99 -14.32 10.99
N LEU A 113 -4.32 -13.23 11.36
CA LEU A 113 -3.23 -13.27 12.33
C LEU A 113 -3.71 -13.75 13.71
N GLU A 114 -4.93 -13.41 14.10
CA GLU A 114 -5.51 -13.84 15.38
C GLU A 114 -5.72 -15.35 15.43
N ILE A 115 -6.31 -15.94 14.37
CA ILE A 115 -6.64 -17.37 14.36
C ILE A 115 -5.47 -18.28 13.97
N LEU A 116 -4.50 -17.79 13.20
CA LEU A 116 -3.35 -18.58 12.78
C LEU A 116 -2.31 -18.65 13.89
N HIS A 117 -1.93 -19.86 14.29
CA HIS A 117 -0.81 -20.05 15.21
C HIS A 117 0.52 -19.96 14.45
N GLY A 118 1.58 -19.48 15.12
CA GLY A 118 2.95 -19.48 14.60
C GLY A 118 3.62 -18.11 14.59
N THR A 119 4.93 -18.12 14.32
CA THR A 119 5.76 -16.93 14.21
C THR A 119 5.55 -16.24 12.86
N VAL A 120 5.36 -14.93 12.89
CA VAL A 120 5.17 -14.12 11.68
C VAL A 120 6.53 -13.74 11.07
N ILE A 121 6.71 -14.00 9.79
CA ILE A 121 7.83 -13.50 8.98
C ILE A 121 7.32 -12.28 8.24
N LEU A 122 7.91 -11.12 8.55
CA LEU A 122 7.53 -9.82 7.96
C LEU A 122 8.64 -9.30 7.05
N PRO A 123 8.50 -9.38 5.72
CA PRO A 123 9.43 -8.75 4.78
C PRO A 123 9.48 -7.23 4.98
N THR A 124 10.68 -6.64 4.93
CA THR A 124 10.88 -5.20 5.11
C THR A 124 11.63 -4.57 3.92
N PRO A 125 11.24 -3.38 3.45
CA PRO A 125 10.21 -2.48 4.00
C PRO A 125 8.79 -3.05 3.87
N ALA A 126 7.90 -2.65 4.78
CA ALA A 126 6.54 -3.18 4.89
C ALA A 126 5.50 -2.05 5.00
N TRP A 127 4.25 -2.36 4.66
CA TRP A 127 3.16 -1.46 4.97
C TRP A 127 3.04 -1.27 6.48
N LEU A 128 2.99 -0.01 6.89
CA LEU A 128 3.00 0.45 8.29
C LEU A 128 1.88 -0.13 9.18
N GLY A 129 0.89 -0.81 8.59
CA GLY A 129 -0.20 -1.43 9.33
C GLY A 129 0.07 -2.85 9.85
N TYR A 130 1.05 -3.60 9.30
CA TYR A 130 1.26 -4.99 9.70
C TYR A 130 1.89 -5.11 11.08
N LEU A 131 2.99 -4.41 11.35
CA LEU A 131 3.72 -4.52 12.62
C LEU A 131 2.86 -4.15 13.84
N PRO A 132 2.05 -3.06 13.83
CA PRO A 132 1.12 -2.77 14.92
C PRO A 132 0.10 -3.88 15.18
N GLN A 133 -0.44 -4.51 14.12
CA GLN A 133 -1.36 -5.64 14.26
C GLN A 133 -0.69 -6.85 14.91
N ILE A 134 0.52 -7.19 14.47
CA ILE A 134 1.32 -8.29 15.02
C ILE A 134 1.58 -8.08 16.52
N ARG A 135 1.96 -6.85 16.90
CA ARG A 135 2.22 -6.47 18.30
C ARG A 135 0.95 -6.50 19.15
N LEU A 136 -0.15 -5.96 18.63
CA LEU A 136 -1.44 -5.94 19.33
C LEU A 136 -1.91 -7.36 19.65
N LEU A 137 -1.66 -8.31 18.76
CA LEU A 137 -1.98 -9.73 18.95
C LEU A 137 -0.89 -10.51 19.72
N LYS A 138 0.16 -9.85 20.23
CA LYS A 138 1.27 -10.48 20.96
C LYS A 138 1.91 -11.65 20.19
N LYS A 139 1.94 -11.58 18.87
CA LYS A 139 2.55 -12.60 18.03
C LYS A 139 4.06 -12.49 18.03
N ASN A 140 4.74 -13.64 18.10
CA ASN A 140 6.16 -13.69 17.76
C ASN A 140 6.36 -13.31 16.30
N TYR A 141 7.40 -12.54 16.02
CA TYR A 141 7.71 -12.13 14.65
C TYR A 141 9.20 -11.96 14.41
N HIS A 142 9.60 -12.13 13.16
CA HIS A 142 10.94 -11.79 12.69
C HIS A 142 10.83 -10.97 11.41
N MET A 143 11.66 -9.94 11.33
CA MET A 143 11.81 -9.15 10.11
C MET A 143 12.67 -9.93 9.12
N LEU A 144 12.27 -9.92 7.85
CA LEU A 144 13.03 -10.45 6.73
C LEU A 144 13.44 -9.29 5.83
N PRO A 145 14.66 -8.74 5.96
CA PRO A 145 15.13 -7.71 5.05
C PRO A 145 15.08 -8.18 3.60
N THR A 146 14.52 -7.36 2.73
CA THR A 146 14.53 -7.64 1.29
C THR A 146 15.94 -7.48 0.72
N ASN A 147 16.21 -8.08 -0.43
CA ASN A 147 17.48 -7.96 -1.14
C ASN A 147 17.72 -6.53 -1.69
N THR A 148 18.86 -6.31 -2.34
CA THR A 148 19.21 -5.00 -2.95
C THR A 148 18.19 -4.51 -3.96
N ASN A 149 17.42 -5.41 -4.58
CA ASN A 149 16.33 -5.09 -5.48
C ASN A 149 15.00 -4.83 -4.76
N LYS A 150 15.02 -4.75 -3.41
CA LYS A 150 13.84 -4.57 -2.55
C LYS A 150 12.78 -5.68 -2.73
N LYS A 151 13.23 -6.92 -3.02
CA LYS A 151 12.38 -8.11 -3.17
C LYS A 151 12.77 -9.18 -2.15
N ILE A 152 11.83 -10.10 -1.86
CA ILE A 152 12.10 -11.24 -0.97
C ILE A 152 13.14 -12.16 -1.63
N SER A 153 14.18 -12.51 -0.87
CA SER A 153 15.15 -13.52 -1.26
C SER A 153 14.68 -14.90 -0.76
N PRO A 154 14.42 -15.89 -1.63
CA PRO A 154 14.05 -17.24 -1.21
C PRO A 154 15.13 -17.89 -0.31
N ILE A 155 16.40 -17.61 -0.60
CA ILE A 155 17.54 -18.12 0.21
C ILE A 155 17.49 -17.58 1.63
N ASP A 156 17.22 -16.27 1.80
CA ASP A 156 17.19 -15.65 3.13
C ASP A 156 15.91 -16.04 3.87
N LEU A 157 14.79 -16.21 3.18
CA LEU A 157 13.56 -16.76 3.73
C LEU A 157 13.79 -18.18 4.28
N LYS A 158 14.48 -19.05 3.52
CA LYS A 158 14.83 -20.40 3.95
C LYS A 158 15.75 -20.38 5.16
N LYS A 159 16.83 -19.58 5.12
CA LYS A 159 17.78 -19.45 6.25
C LYS A 159 17.09 -18.96 7.52
N LEU A 160 16.20 -17.96 7.41
CA LEU A 160 15.44 -17.47 8.56
C LEU A 160 14.52 -18.56 9.09
N SER A 161 13.74 -19.18 8.21
CA SER A 161 12.78 -20.23 8.57
C SER A 161 13.41 -21.42 9.32
N LEU A 162 14.60 -21.84 8.92
CA LEU A 162 15.36 -22.92 9.58
C LEU A 162 15.81 -22.56 11.01
N ARG A 163 15.94 -21.27 11.34
CA ARG A 163 16.30 -20.80 12.69
C ARG A 163 15.09 -20.70 13.61
N LEU A 164 13.88 -20.64 13.06
CA LEU A 164 12.65 -20.54 13.83
C LEU A 164 12.21 -21.92 14.30
N GLN A 165 12.01 -22.04 15.62
CA GLN A 165 11.63 -23.32 16.23
C GLN A 165 10.15 -23.66 16.08
N ASP A 166 9.31 -22.68 15.73
CA ASP A 166 7.88 -22.89 15.54
C ASP A 166 7.60 -23.87 14.41
N ARG A 167 6.73 -24.85 14.70
CA ARG A 167 6.28 -25.84 13.70
C ARG A 167 5.55 -25.17 12.53
N GLN A 168 4.82 -24.08 12.77
CA GLN A 168 4.10 -23.31 11.77
C GLN A 168 4.63 -21.88 11.76
N LYS A 169 4.78 -21.33 10.57
CA LYS A 169 5.24 -19.98 10.32
C LYS A 169 4.26 -19.28 9.39
N ILE A 170 4.18 -17.96 9.47
CA ILE A 170 3.25 -17.13 8.68
C ILE A 170 4.07 -16.09 7.93
N LEU A 171 4.08 -16.14 6.60
CA LEU A 171 4.66 -15.10 5.77
C LEU A 171 3.57 -14.11 5.37
N ILE A 172 3.78 -12.81 5.64
CA ILE A 172 2.95 -11.75 5.06
C ILE A 172 3.60 -11.32 3.74
N LEU A 173 2.95 -11.64 2.62
CA LEU A 173 3.40 -11.27 1.28
C LEU A 173 2.47 -10.18 0.72
N ASN A 174 2.96 -8.96 0.57
CA ASN A 174 2.23 -7.90 -0.12
C ASN A 174 2.71 -7.79 -1.57
N ASN A 175 1.89 -8.21 -2.52
CA ASN A 175 2.23 -8.27 -3.94
C ASN A 175 1.05 -7.82 -4.82
N PRO A 176 1.17 -6.68 -5.52
CA PRO A 176 2.26 -5.70 -5.56
C PRO A 176 2.53 -5.02 -4.22
N ASN A 177 3.76 -4.59 -3.99
CA ASN A 177 4.25 -4.17 -2.69
C ASN A 177 4.00 -2.68 -2.39
N ASN A 178 3.52 -2.39 -1.22
CA ASN A 178 3.58 -1.11 -0.54
C ASN A 178 4.66 -1.21 0.56
N PRO A 179 5.77 -0.46 0.51
CA PRO A 179 5.90 0.88 -0.10
C PRO A 179 6.62 0.96 -1.46
N THR A 180 7.13 -0.14 -2.00
CA THR A 180 8.11 -0.08 -3.10
C THR A 180 7.49 0.09 -4.50
N GLY A 181 6.21 -0.25 -4.67
CA GLY A 181 5.55 -0.32 -5.98
C GLY A 181 5.99 -1.51 -6.85
N LEU A 182 6.84 -2.38 -6.33
CA LEU A 182 7.39 -3.51 -7.08
C LEU A 182 6.46 -4.71 -7.11
N LEU A 183 6.60 -5.51 -8.17
CA LEU A 183 5.86 -6.74 -8.40
C LEU A 183 6.83 -7.93 -8.40
N HIS A 184 6.52 -9.00 -7.66
CA HIS A 184 7.17 -10.29 -7.85
C HIS A 184 6.63 -10.95 -9.11
N ASN A 185 7.51 -11.38 -10.00
CA ASN A 185 7.13 -12.13 -11.19
C ASN A 185 6.81 -13.60 -10.85
N ARG A 186 6.33 -14.36 -11.84
CA ARG A 186 5.94 -15.77 -11.65
C ARG A 186 7.08 -16.61 -11.07
N LEU A 187 8.28 -16.53 -11.61
CA LEU A 187 9.44 -17.35 -11.19
C LEU A 187 9.83 -17.03 -9.74
N GLU A 188 9.87 -15.74 -9.38
CA GLU A 188 10.15 -15.31 -8.02
C GLU A 188 9.10 -15.83 -7.02
N LEU A 189 7.82 -15.87 -7.42
CA LEU A 189 6.74 -16.43 -6.58
C LEU A 189 6.84 -17.95 -6.47
N GLU A 190 7.22 -18.65 -7.54
CA GLU A 190 7.44 -20.11 -7.53
C GLU A 190 8.58 -20.50 -6.60
N GLU A 191 9.71 -19.79 -6.66
CA GLU A 191 10.84 -19.99 -5.73
C GLU A 191 10.45 -19.72 -4.25
N ILE A 192 9.67 -18.67 -3.97
CA ILE A 192 9.14 -18.40 -2.63
C ILE A 192 8.19 -19.52 -2.20
N ALA A 193 7.31 -19.99 -3.10
CA ALA A 193 6.36 -21.05 -2.80
C ALA A 193 7.05 -22.37 -2.47
N ASP A 194 8.12 -22.71 -3.17
CA ASP A 194 8.90 -23.93 -2.90
C ASP A 194 9.51 -23.91 -1.50
N VAL A 195 10.06 -22.77 -1.08
CA VAL A 195 10.54 -22.59 0.31
C VAL A 195 9.36 -22.71 1.28
N CYS A 196 8.20 -22.10 0.98
CA CYS A 196 7.03 -22.17 1.85
C CYS A 196 6.53 -23.60 2.04
N ARG A 197 6.51 -24.41 0.99
CA ARG A 197 6.16 -25.85 1.06
C ARG A 197 7.15 -26.63 1.89
N GLU A 198 8.45 -26.48 1.60
CA GLU A 198 9.51 -27.18 2.28
C GLU A 198 9.54 -26.85 3.79
N GLN A 199 9.28 -25.59 4.15
CA GLN A 199 9.43 -25.11 5.53
C GLN A 199 8.09 -24.99 6.28
N ASN A 200 6.97 -25.49 5.72
CA ASN A 200 5.63 -25.41 6.29
C ASN A 200 5.24 -23.95 6.65
N ILE A 201 5.42 -23.04 5.70
CA ILE A 201 5.06 -21.62 5.86
C ILE A 201 3.70 -21.36 5.24
N THR A 202 2.76 -20.88 6.05
CA THR A 202 1.48 -20.35 5.57
C THR A 202 1.67 -18.93 5.05
N VAL A 203 1.09 -18.60 3.89
CA VAL A 203 1.19 -17.26 3.31
C VAL A 203 -0.12 -16.50 3.47
N ILE A 204 -0.06 -15.30 4.03
CA ILE A 204 -1.10 -14.28 3.91
C ILE A 204 -0.67 -13.38 2.74
N SER A 205 -1.29 -13.55 1.57
CA SER A 205 -1.00 -12.78 0.37
C SER A 205 -1.93 -11.58 0.31
N ASP A 206 -1.41 -10.39 0.66
CA ASP A 206 -2.15 -9.14 0.50
C ASP A 206 -2.01 -8.63 -0.93
N GLU A 207 -3.04 -8.88 -1.74
CA GLU A 207 -3.09 -8.58 -3.16
C GLU A 207 -3.99 -7.36 -3.47
N ILE A 208 -4.14 -6.46 -2.48
CA ILE A 208 -5.02 -5.28 -2.61
C ILE A 208 -4.65 -4.37 -3.78
N TYR A 209 -3.41 -4.45 -4.28
CA TYR A 209 -2.91 -3.68 -5.42
C TYR A 209 -2.91 -4.47 -6.75
N ALA A 210 -3.43 -5.69 -6.80
CA ALA A 210 -3.40 -6.53 -7.99
C ALA A 210 -3.85 -5.80 -9.27
N GLN A 211 -5.02 -5.15 -9.23
CA GLN A 211 -5.58 -4.41 -10.35
C GLN A 211 -4.87 -3.08 -10.66
N THR A 212 -3.94 -2.63 -9.82
CA THR A 212 -3.15 -1.44 -10.07
C THR A 212 -1.79 -1.75 -10.72
N THR A 213 -1.56 -3.00 -11.13
CA THR A 213 -0.36 -3.44 -11.88
C THR A 213 -0.37 -2.82 -13.27
N TYR A 214 0.66 -2.07 -13.64
CA TYR A 214 0.70 -1.27 -14.86
C TYR A 214 0.58 -2.13 -16.13
N ASP A 215 1.40 -3.17 -16.22
CA ASP A 215 1.22 -4.23 -17.19
C ASP A 215 0.53 -5.42 -16.49
N PHE A 216 -0.80 -5.43 -16.55
CA PHE A 216 -1.61 -6.41 -15.84
C PHE A 216 -1.31 -7.87 -16.22
N SER A 217 -0.77 -8.11 -17.42
CA SER A 217 -0.38 -9.44 -17.86
C SER A 217 0.75 -10.07 -17.02
N LYS A 218 1.51 -9.24 -16.29
CA LYS A 218 2.60 -9.68 -15.42
C LYS A 218 2.15 -10.08 -14.02
N PHE A 219 0.93 -9.69 -13.62
CA PHE A 219 0.43 -10.06 -12.30
C PHE A 219 0.11 -11.55 -12.23
N VAL A 220 0.61 -12.19 -11.18
CA VAL A 220 0.24 -13.57 -10.81
C VAL A 220 -0.07 -13.59 -9.31
N SER A 221 -1.21 -14.18 -8.95
CA SER A 221 -1.56 -14.37 -7.55
C SER A 221 -0.70 -15.47 -6.92
N MET A 222 -0.24 -15.25 -5.68
CA MET A 222 0.42 -16.29 -4.88
C MET A 222 -0.51 -17.48 -4.63
N GLY A 223 -1.81 -17.24 -4.52
CA GLY A 223 -2.80 -18.31 -4.37
C GLY A 223 -2.97 -19.19 -5.61
N LYS A 224 -2.50 -18.75 -6.79
CA LYS A 224 -2.40 -19.59 -7.99
C LYS A 224 -1.17 -20.49 -7.98
N ILE A 225 -0.08 -20.02 -7.35
CA ILE A 225 1.21 -20.72 -7.28
C ILE A 225 1.24 -21.69 -6.08
N TYR A 226 0.70 -21.26 -4.93
CA TYR A 226 0.69 -22.02 -3.67
C TYR A 226 -0.74 -22.08 -3.09
N PRO A 227 -1.71 -22.71 -3.79
CA PRO A 227 -3.15 -22.70 -3.42
C PRO A 227 -3.44 -23.40 -2.10
N GLU A 228 -2.61 -24.38 -1.71
CA GLU A 228 -2.78 -25.17 -0.50
C GLU A 228 -2.38 -24.45 0.79
N GLY A 229 -1.48 -23.45 0.70
CA GLY A 229 -0.95 -22.74 1.86
C GLY A 229 -1.18 -21.24 1.87
N THR A 230 -1.96 -20.69 0.91
CA THR A 230 -2.14 -19.25 0.76
C THR A 230 -3.54 -18.78 1.09
N PHE A 231 -3.63 -17.79 1.99
CA PHE A 231 -4.81 -16.93 2.19
C PHE A 231 -4.62 -15.68 1.33
N ILE A 232 -5.57 -15.39 0.44
CA ILE A 232 -5.51 -14.21 -0.42
C ILE A 232 -6.43 -13.15 0.17
N THR A 233 -5.93 -11.93 0.38
CA THR A 233 -6.77 -10.78 0.74
C THR A 233 -6.78 -9.76 -0.38
N ASN A 234 -7.97 -9.25 -0.71
CA ASN A 234 -8.17 -8.22 -1.73
C ASN A 234 -9.46 -7.43 -1.43
N GLY A 235 -9.77 -6.39 -2.19
CA GLY A 235 -10.96 -5.57 -1.93
C GLY A 235 -11.05 -4.33 -2.82
N LEU A 236 -11.96 -3.43 -2.47
CA LEU A 236 -12.33 -2.28 -3.27
C LEU A 236 -11.43 -1.04 -3.06
N SER A 237 -10.63 -1.03 -1.98
CA SER A 237 -9.99 0.21 -1.50
C SER A 237 -9.06 0.88 -2.50
N LYS A 238 -8.39 0.10 -3.36
CA LYS A 238 -7.33 0.61 -4.26
C LYS A 238 -7.77 0.58 -5.72
N SER A 239 -8.20 -0.57 -6.21
CA SER A 239 -8.63 -0.77 -7.58
C SER A 239 -9.88 0.03 -7.96
N HIS A 240 -10.85 0.12 -7.05
CA HIS A 240 -12.12 0.82 -7.28
C HIS A 240 -12.19 2.20 -6.61
N ALA A 241 -11.08 2.69 -6.06
CA ALA A 241 -11.02 3.95 -5.30
C ALA A 241 -12.05 4.06 -4.16
N ALA A 242 -12.57 2.93 -3.69
CA ALA A 242 -13.66 2.84 -2.72
C ALA A 242 -13.16 2.49 -1.29
N GLY A 243 -12.03 3.07 -0.88
CA GLY A 243 -11.45 2.84 0.45
C GLY A 243 -12.40 3.20 1.59
N GLY A 244 -13.26 4.22 1.40
CA GLY A 244 -14.28 4.64 2.36
C GLY A 244 -15.46 3.67 2.48
N TYR A 245 -15.69 2.79 1.51
CA TYR A 245 -16.75 1.78 1.58
C TYR A 245 -16.43 0.65 2.56
N ARG A 246 -15.18 0.53 2.99
CA ARG A 246 -14.73 -0.45 3.97
C ARG A 246 -15.15 -1.87 3.61
N LEU A 247 -14.84 -2.34 2.40
CA LEU A 247 -15.11 -3.70 1.98
C LEU A 247 -13.88 -4.36 1.35
N GLY A 248 -13.55 -5.54 1.85
CA GLY A 248 -12.56 -6.46 1.32
C GLY A 248 -13.05 -7.90 1.44
N TYR A 249 -12.27 -8.81 0.92
CA TYR A 249 -12.53 -10.24 1.03
C TYR A 249 -11.24 -11.01 1.29
N VAL A 250 -11.40 -12.20 1.88
CA VAL A 250 -10.35 -13.21 2.00
C VAL A 250 -10.80 -14.49 1.32
N ILE A 251 -9.86 -15.13 0.60
CA ILE A 251 -10.04 -16.46 0.01
C ILE A 251 -9.21 -17.46 0.81
N PHE A 252 -9.86 -18.48 1.31
CA PHE A 252 -9.22 -19.54 2.09
C PHE A 252 -8.63 -20.63 1.20
N PRO A 253 -7.54 -21.30 1.61
CA PRO A 253 -7.08 -22.54 1.00
C PRO A 253 -8.19 -23.59 0.96
N GLN A 254 -8.16 -24.46 -0.06
CA GLN A 254 -9.26 -25.42 -0.29
C GLN A 254 -9.54 -26.32 0.92
N HIS A 255 -8.48 -26.77 1.59
CA HIS A 255 -8.57 -27.76 2.67
C HIS A 255 -8.73 -27.13 4.08
N ALA A 256 -8.84 -25.81 4.19
CA ALA A 256 -8.95 -25.11 5.47
C ALA A 256 -10.37 -25.12 6.07
N VAL A 257 -11.05 -26.29 6.09
CA VAL A 257 -12.47 -26.38 6.48
C VAL A 257 -12.71 -25.98 7.93
N ASP A 258 -11.91 -26.53 8.86
CA ASP A 258 -12.05 -26.21 10.28
C ASP A 258 -11.69 -24.78 10.59
N LEU A 259 -10.67 -24.25 9.92
CA LEU A 259 -10.24 -22.86 10.10
C LEU A 259 -11.31 -21.89 9.60
N LYS A 260 -11.99 -22.17 8.48
CA LYS A 260 -13.16 -21.39 8.00
C LYS A 260 -14.27 -21.31 9.05
N ARG A 261 -14.53 -22.40 9.74
CA ARG A 261 -15.54 -22.44 10.80
C ARG A 261 -15.15 -21.56 12.00
N GLN A 262 -13.87 -21.57 12.40
CA GLN A 262 -13.38 -20.69 13.48
C GLN A 262 -13.39 -19.22 13.04
N PHE A 263 -12.92 -18.95 11.83
CA PHE A 263 -12.92 -17.59 11.27
C PHE A 263 -14.34 -16.99 11.25
N LYS A 264 -15.34 -17.76 10.83
CA LYS A 264 -16.74 -17.32 10.87
C LYS A 264 -17.19 -16.92 12.28
N LYS A 265 -16.70 -17.60 13.35
CA LYS A 265 -17.04 -17.24 14.74
C LYS A 265 -16.42 -15.89 15.13
N ILE A 266 -15.15 -15.65 14.75
CA ILE A 266 -14.50 -14.35 14.97
C ILE A 266 -15.31 -13.24 14.31
N LEU A 267 -15.58 -13.34 13.01
CA LEU A 267 -16.36 -12.35 12.28
C LEU A 267 -17.73 -12.09 12.91
N ALA A 268 -18.43 -13.16 13.34
CA ALA A 268 -19.73 -13.03 14.00
C ALA A 268 -19.67 -12.32 15.35
N THR A 269 -18.54 -12.45 16.07
CA THR A 269 -18.32 -11.83 17.38
C THR A 269 -17.91 -10.36 17.26
N GLU A 270 -17.08 -10.02 16.26
CA GLU A 270 -16.50 -8.68 16.11
C GLU A 270 -17.47 -7.70 15.46
N TYR A 271 -17.96 -8.00 14.26
CA TYR A 271 -18.76 -7.06 13.48
C TYR A 271 -19.98 -7.67 12.79
N THR A 272 -20.22 -8.96 12.95
CA THR A 272 -21.33 -9.74 12.36
C THR A 272 -21.27 -9.79 10.83
N ALA A 273 -21.40 -8.67 10.15
CA ALA A 273 -21.34 -8.55 8.68
C ALA A 273 -20.96 -7.12 8.26
N VAL A 274 -20.39 -6.97 7.08
CA VAL A 274 -20.21 -5.67 6.43
C VAL A 274 -21.57 -5.11 6.04
N SER A 275 -21.71 -3.77 6.04
CA SER A 275 -22.90 -3.03 5.63
C SER A 275 -23.56 -3.63 4.37
N THR A 276 -24.83 -4.02 4.47
CA THR A 276 -25.55 -4.68 3.40
C THR A 276 -25.66 -3.84 2.13
N PRO A 277 -25.99 -2.53 2.18
CA PRO A 277 -25.97 -1.67 0.99
C PRO A 277 -24.61 -1.65 0.27
N ILE A 278 -23.51 -1.61 1.06
CA ILE A 278 -22.15 -1.64 0.52
C ILE A 278 -21.83 -2.97 -0.16
N GLN A 279 -22.36 -4.09 0.36
CA GLN A 279 -22.18 -5.39 -0.29
C GLN A 279 -22.86 -5.44 -1.67
N TYR A 280 -24.06 -4.87 -1.82
CA TYR A 280 -24.72 -4.75 -3.12
C TYR A 280 -23.98 -3.81 -4.08
N ALA A 281 -23.43 -2.69 -3.60
CA ALA A 281 -22.56 -1.85 -4.40
C ALA A 281 -21.30 -2.61 -4.87
N ALA A 282 -20.74 -3.45 -4.00
CA ALA A 282 -19.58 -4.29 -4.31
C ALA A 282 -19.88 -5.37 -5.35
N VAL A 283 -21.12 -5.91 -5.39
CA VAL A 283 -21.54 -6.84 -6.47
C VAL A 283 -21.28 -6.18 -7.83
N ALA A 284 -21.75 -4.94 -8.04
CA ALA A 284 -21.54 -4.22 -9.29
C ALA A 284 -20.05 -3.95 -9.57
N GLY A 285 -19.24 -3.72 -8.53
CA GLY A 285 -17.79 -3.52 -8.67
C GLY A 285 -17.03 -4.78 -9.08
N PHE A 286 -17.50 -5.95 -8.67
CA PHE A 286 -16.89 -7.24 -9.00
C PHE A 286 -17.56 -7.94 -10.19
N GLU A 287 -18.60 -7.36 -10.76
CA GLU A 287 -19.14 -7.84 -12.05
C GLU A 287 -18.15 -7.55 -13.18
N ILE A 288 -18.09 -8.49 -14.14
CA ILE A 288 -17.27 -8.34 -15.33
C ILE A 288 -18.07 -7.48 -16.31
N SER A 289 -17.63 -6.26 -16.52
CA SER A 289 -18.26 -5.33 -17.45
C SER A 289 -17.21 -4.52 -18.22
N LYS A 290 -17.58 -4.08 -19.42
CA LYS A 290 -16.72 -3.24 -20.23
C LYS A 290 -16.40 -1.89 -19.56
N GLU A 291 -17.32 -1.36 -18.78
CA GLU A 291 -17.15 -0.10 -18.04
C GLU A 291 -16.08 -0.25 -16.95
N ILE A 292 -16.09 -1.35 -16.21
CA ILE A 292 -15.09 -1.66 -15.19
C ILE A 292 -13.72 -1.89 -15.84
N ASP A 293 -13.63 -2.60 -16.95
CA ASP A 293 -12.38 -2.81 -17.69
C ASP A 293 -11.78 -1.48 -18.15
N ILE A 294 -12.59 -0.60 -18.76
CA ILE A 294 -12.17 0.73 -19.20
C ILE A 294 -11.66 1.57 -18.01
N TYR A 295 -12.36 1.51 -16.88
CA TYR A 295 -11.95 2.21 -15.67
C TYR A 295 -10.60 1.70 -15.15
N PHE A 296 -10.42 0.38 -15.05
CA PHE A 296 -9.14 -0.20 -14.61
C PHE A 296 -8.00 0.13 -15.56
N ASP A 297 -8.20 0.04 -16.86
CA ASP A 297 -7.17 0.36 -17.85
C ASP A 297 -6.75 1.83 -17.80
N ALA A 298 -7.71 2.74 -17.64
CA ALA A 298 -7.42 4.16 -17.54
C ALA A 298 -6.68 4.49 -16.23
N THR A 299 -7.15 3.98 -15.09
CA THR A 299 -6.53 4.27 -13.79
C THR A 299 -5.12 3.68 -13.68
N ARG A 300 -4.89 2.45 -14.19
CA ARG A 300 -3.54 1.86 -14.31
C ARG A 300 -2.60 2.72 -15.14
N SER A 301 -3.06 3.13 -16.31
CA SER A 301 -2.25 3.95 -17.23
C SER A 301 -1.90 5.30 -16.61
N ILE A 302 -2.84 5.95 -15.93
CA ILE A 302 -2.59 7.22 -15.24
C ILE A 302 -1.58 7.01 -14.08
N HIS A 303 -1.75 5.98 -13.27
CA HIS A 303 -0.79 5.66 -12.21
C HIS A 303 0.61 5.38 -12.76
N GLN A 304 0.71 4.67 -13.89
CA GLN A 304 1.99 4.44 -14.57
C GLN A 304 2.63 5.77 -15.01
N ILE A 305 1.87 6.65 -15.67
CA ILE A 305 2.37 7.94 -16.15
C ILE A 305 2.89 8.80 -14.99
N MET A 306 2.13 8.90 -13.89
CA MET A 306 2.53 9.63 -12.69
C MET A 306 3.77 9.01 -12.02
N GLY A 307 3.82 7.66 -11.94
CA GLY A 307 4.94 6.92 -11.37
C GLY A 307 6.23 7.07 -12.18
N GLU A 308 6.15 6.97 -13.52
CA GLU A 308 7.29 7.18 -14.42
C GLU A 308 7.85 8.61 -14.29
N TYR A 309 6.97 9.63 -14.25
CA TYR A 309 7.39 11.01 -14.04
C TYR A 309 8.13 11.17 -12.70
N THR A 310 7.53 10.70 -11.63
CA THR A 310 8.08 10.83 -10.27
C THR A 310 9.43 10.10 -10.15
N TYR A 311 9.51 8.87 -10.65
CA TYR A 311 10.75 8.09 -10.68
C TYR A 311 11.86 8.81 -11.44
N ASN A 312 11.57 9.29 -12.67
CA ASN A 312 12.56 9.95 -13.50
C ASN A 312 13.07 11.25 -12.87
N ALA A 313 12.19 12.05 -12.30
CA ALA A 313 12.55 13.31 -11.66
C ALA A 313 13.43 13.12 -10.42
N LEU A 314 13.14 12.14 -9.57
CA LEU A 314 13.94 11.83 -8.39
C LEU A 314 15.28 11.22 -8.77
N SER A 315 15.28 10.24 -9.69
CA SER A 315 16.49 9.54 -10.13
C SER A 315 17.46 10.42 -10.93
N ALA A 316 17.02 11.58 -11.42
CA ALA A 316 17.88 12.58 -12.04
C ALA A 316 18.79 13.33 -11.05
N ILE A 317 18.53 13.21 -9.74
CA ILE A 317 19.37 13.81 -8.70
C ILE A 317 20.44 12.81 -8.28
N GLU A 318 21.69 13.15 -8.49
CA GLU A 318 22.82 12.33 -8.07
C GLU A 318 22.76 12.05 -6.56
N GLY A 319 22.78 10.77 -6.17
CA GLY A 319 22.66 10.31 -4.79
C GLY A 319 21.26 9.91 -4.37
N ILE A 320 20.20 10.28 -5.10
CA ILE A 320 18.86 9.76 -4.86
C ILE A 320 18.68 8.47 -5.67
N LYS A 321 18.30 7.38 -4.98
CA LYS A 321 17.84 6.14 -5.61
C LYS A 321 16.35 6.02 -5.40
N ALA A 322 15.63 5.48 -6.37
CA ALA A 322 14.21 5.21 -6.22
C ALA A 322 13.85 3.85 -6.82
N THR A 323 12.85 3.18 -6.28
CA THR A 323 12.28 2.00 -6.93
C THR A 323 11.49 2.44 -8.16
N LYS A 324 11.72 1.78 -9.30
CA LYS A 324 10.88 1.99 -10.48
C LYS A 324 9.61 1.16 -10.31
N PRO A 325 8.43 1.79 -10.12
CA PRO A 325 7.23 1.03 -9.78
C PRO A 325 6.72 0.22 -10.98
N ASP A 326 6.31 -1.02 -10.71
CA ASP A 326 5.59 -1.90 -11.65
C ASP A 326 4.07 -1.79 -11.45
N ALA A 327 3.65 -1.26 -10.30
CA ALA A 327 2.26 -1.22 -9.86
C ALA A 327 2.07 -0.14 -8.79
N THR A 328 0.86 -0.07 -8.25
CA THR A 328 0.48 0.84 -7.16
C THR A 328 0.50 2.32 -7.58
N PHE A 329 0.55 3.19 -6.62
CA PHE A 329 0.76 4.63 -6.77
C PHE A 329 1.79 5.13 -5.75
N TYR A 330 2.79 4.25 -5.48
CA TYR A 330 3.92 4.49 -4.60
C TYR A 330 5.23 4.17 -5.29
N LEU A 331 6.28 4.84 -4.80
CA LEU A 331 7.65 4.39 -4.92
C LEU A 331 8.37 4.61 -3.59
N LEU A 332 9.45 3.86 -3.38
CA LEU A 332 10.37 4.06 -2.26
C LEU A 332 11.58 4.85 -2.79
N ALA A 333 11.80 6.04 -2.22
CA ALA A 333 12.99 6.84 -2.46
C ALA A 333 14.00 6.58 -1.35
N ASP A 334 15.27 6.43 -1.71
CA ASP A 334 16.41 6.19 -0.84
C ASP A 334 17.34 7.42 -0.90
N PHE A 335 17.50 8.09 0.21
CA PHE A 335 18.31 9.28 0.41
C PHE A 335 19.57 8.99 1.25
N ASN A 336 19.94 7.74 1.48
CA ASN A 336 21.06 7.37 2.35
C ASN A 336 22.42 7.91 1.88
N ALA A 337 22.59 8.23 0.59
CA ALA A 337 23.77 8.89 0.08
C ALA A 337 23.98 10.31 0.66
N PHE A 338 22.96 10.90 1.28
CA PHE A 338 23.00 12.21 1.95
C PHE A 338 23.09 12.10 3.48
N ALA A 339 23.32 10.91 4.03
CA ALA A 339 23.31 10.67 5.48
C ALA A 339 24.29 11.60 6.23
N THR A 340 25.47 11.83 5.68
CA THR A 340 26.48 12.73 6.29
C THR A 340 26.02 14.17 6.32
N GLU A 341 25.44 14.65 5.22
CA GLU A 341 24.92 16.02 5.10
C GLU A 341 23.70 16.23 6.00
N LEU A 342 22.79 15.26 6.04
CA LEU A 342 21.62 15.27 6.93
C LEU A 342 22.03 15.34 8.40
N GLN A 343 23.03 14.57 8.81
CA GLN A 343 23.53 14.57 10.18
C GLN A 343 24.14 15.93 10.60
N LYS A 344 24.83 16.62 9.68
CA LYS A 344 25.38 17.96 9.94
C LYS A 344 24.29 18.98 10.29
N VAL A 345 23.11 18.86 9.67
CA VAL A 345 21.93 19.69 9.96
C VAL A 345 21.01 19.08 11.04
N LYS A 346 21.52 18.12 11.82
CA LYS A 346 20.85 17.44 12.95
C LYS A 346 19.64 16.60 12.53
N ILE A 347 19.54 16.22 11.28
CA ILE A 347 18.57 15.24 10.76
C ILE A 347 19.25 13.87 10.82
N ASN A 348 19.00 13.09 11.87
CA ASN A 348 19.68 11.81 12.13
C ASN A 348 18.74 10.60 12.10
N THR A 349 17.47 10.80 11.76
CA THR A 349 16.48 9.74 11.58
C THR A 349 15.56 10.04 10.40
N SER A 350 14.93 9.02 9.82
CA SER A 350 13.94 9.19 8.74
C SER A 350 12.71 9.98 9.21
N GLN A 351 12.30 9.83 10.47
CA GLN A 351 11.24 10.67 11.05
C GLN A 351 11.62 12.15 11.03
N LYS A 352 12.85 12.52 11.49
CA LYS A 352 13.32 13.91 11.44
C LYS A 352 13.43 14.45 10.02
N LEU A 353 13.74 13.60 9.04
CA LEU A 353 13.71 13.99 7.63
C LEU A 353 12.28 14.34 7.20
N SER A 354 11.27 13.52 7.55
CA SER A 354 9.87 13.82 7.28
C SER A 354 9.41 15.10 7.96
N GLU A 355 9.81 15.33 9.22
CA GLU A 355 9.54 16.56 9.97
C GLU A 355 10.19 17.81 9.33
N ALA A 356 11.42 17.69 8.85
CA ALA A 356 12.14 18.79 8.18
C ALA A 356 11.52 19.15 6.81
N LEU A 357 10.99 18.16 6.09
CA LEU A 357 10.36 18.40 4.80
C LEU A 357 8.94 19.00 4.93
N ILE A 358 8.24 18.79 6.04
CA ILE A 358 6.88 19.31 6.22
C ILE A 358 6.84 20.80 6.57
N VAL A 359 7.94 21.35 7.14
CA VAL A 359 8.01 22.76 7.51
C VAL A 359 8.42 23.65 6.33
N HIS A 360 8.20 24.99 6.48
CA HIS A 360 8.64 26.00 5.52
C HIS A 360 10.16 25.87 5.22
N PRO A 361 10.62 26.02 3.96
CA PRO A 361 9.83 26.41 2.77
C PRO A 361 9.30 25.22 1.95
N TYR A 362 9.46 23.96 2.40
CA TYR A 362 9.25 22.78 1.56
C TYR A 362 7.79 22.31 1.54
N HIS A 363 7.14 22.27 2.70
CA HIS A 363 5.72 21.87 2.86
C HIS A 363 5.39 20.50 2.22
N ILE A 364 6.24 19.49 2.45
CA ILE A 364 6.11 18.16 1.86
C ILE A 364 5.82 17.13 2.94
N ALA A 365 4.70 16.42 2.84
CA ALA A 365 4.37 15.28 3.70
C ALA A 365 4.74 13.96 3.00
N ILE A 366 5.70 13.21 3.54
CA ILE A 366 6.11 11.86 3.11
C ILE A 366 6.01 10.89 4.28
N VAL A 367 6.13 9.59 4.03
CA VAL A 367 6.23 8.56 5.09
C VAL A 367 7.66 8.09 5.19
N GLY A 368 8.30 8.34 6.33
CA GLY A 368 9.69 7.97 6.60
C GLY A 368 9.90 6.45 6.73
N GLY A 369 11.16 6.02 6.57
CA GLY A 369 11.55 4.63 6.55
C GLY A 369 11.27 3.87 7.86
N ASP A 370 11.39 4.52 9.01
CA ASP A 370 11.07 3.94 10.32
C ASP A 370 9.60 3.51 10.42
N SER A 371 8.67 4.29 9.90
CA SER A 371 7.25 3.90 9.78
C SER A 371 7.02 2.74 8.81
N LEU A 372 7.96 2.47 7.91
CA LEU A 372 7.95 1.37 6.94
C LEU A 372 8.70 0.12 7.45
N VAL A 373 8.97 0.07 8.75
CA VAL A 373 9.69 -1.03 9.41
C VAL A 373 11.15 -1.16 8.92
N LEU A 374 11.77 -0.03 8.57
CA LEU A 374 13.19 0.09 8.34
C LEU A 374 13.90 0.61 9.60
N GLU A 375 15.23 0.56 9.62
CA GLU A 375 16.01 1.16 10.69
C GLU A 375 15.78 2.68 10.75
N ARG A 376 15.76 3.26 11.96
CA ARG A 376 15.54 4.71 12.14
C ARG A 376 16.54 5.58 11.39
N THR A 377 17.74 5.07 11.17
CA THR A 377 18.83 5.72 10.45
C THR A 377 18.81 5.46 8.95
N ASP A 378 17.86 4.68 8.45
CA ASP A 378 17.62 4.49 7.00
C ASP A 378 16.77 5.65 6.47
N PHE A 379 17.41 6.54 5.72
CA PHE A 379 16.77 7.72 5.14
C PHE A 379 15.94 7.40 3.88
N SER A 380 15.29 6.26 3.84
CA SER A 380 14.29 5.98 2.81
C SER A 380 12.94 6.60 3.15
N ALA A 381 12.13 6.89 2.12
CA ALA A 381 10.78 7.35 2.32
C ALA A 381 9.84 6.84 1.21
N ARG A 382 8.59 6.55 1.57
CA ARG A 382 7.53 6.28 0.60
C ARG A 382 6.94 7.57 0.07
N ILE A 383 6.85 7.67 -1.25
CA ILE A 383 6.21 8.78 -1.95
C ILE A 383 4.96 8.26 -2.67
N ALA A 384 3.80 8.79 -2.29
CA ALA A 384 2.51 8.52 -2.91
C ALA A 384 2.17 9.64 -3.90
N TYR A 385 2.32 9.40 -5.20
CA TYR A 385 2.14 10.40 -6.26
C TYR A 385 0.67 10.57 -6.69
N VAL A 386 -0.21 10.87 -5.71
CA VAL A 386 -1.68 10.93 -5.89
C VAL A 386 -2.30 12.28 -5.50
N ASP A 387 -1.49 13.32 -5.26
CA ASP A 387 -1.99 14.65 -4.90
C ASP A 387 -2.47 15.45 -6.13
N TYR A 388 -3.60 14.97 -6.71
CA TYR A 388 -4.26 15.61 -7.85
C TYR A 388 -5.77 15.33 -7.84
N ASN A 389 -6.52 16.11 -8.63
CA ASN A 389 -7.96 15.90 -8.81
C ASN A 389 -8.22 14.71 -9.76
N GLY A 390 -8.45 13.53 -9.19
CA GLY A 390 -8.61 12.29 -9.94
C GLY A 390 -9.77 12.28 -10.93
N THR A 391 -10.88 12.94 -10.61
CA THR A 391 -12.03 13.06 -11.51
C THR A 391 -11.65 13.84 -12.79
N LYS A 392 -10.99 15.00 -12.61
CA LYS A 392 -10.55 15.83 -13.73
C LYS A 392 -9.48 15.11 -14.57
N VAL A 393 -8.51 14.47 -13.90
CA VAL A 393 -7.42 13.77 -14.59
C VAL A 393 -7.94 12.57 -15.38
N LEU A 394 -8.91 11.82 -14.82
CA LEU A 394 -9.54 10.69 -15.51
C LEU A 394 -10.31 11.16 -16.76
N GLN A 395 -11.08 12.26 -16.65
CA GLN A 395 -11.77 12.85 -17.80
C GLN A 395 -10.80 13.29 -18.88
N ASN A 396 -9.75 14.06 -18.51
CA ASN A 396 -8.75 14.53 -19.46
C ASN A 396 -7.98 13.38 -20.14
N TYR A 397 -7.80 12.26 -19.44
CA TYR A 397 -7.20 11.06 -20.03
C TYR A 397 -8.09 10.43 -21.09
N PHE A 398 -9.40 10.39 -20.88
CA PHE A 398 -10.34 9.89 -21.89
C PHE A 398 -10.42 10.83 -23.10
N ASP A 399 -10.39 12.14 -22.87
CA ASP A 399 -10.48 13.14 -23.93
C ASP A 399 -9.20 13.18 -24.79
N ASN A 400 -8.04 12.98 -24.19
CA ASN A 400 -6.74 13.07 -24.87
C ASN A 400 -5.70 12.12 -24.29
N LYS A 401 -5.77 10.84 -24.64
CA LYS A 401 -4.87 9.80 -24.18
C LYS A 401 -3.43 10.03 -24.64
N PRO A 402 -2.44 10.29 -23.76
CA PRO A 402 -1.05 10.53 -24.14
C PRO A 402 -0.39 9.25 -24.64
N LYS A 403 0.27 9.31 -25.81
CA LYS A 403 0.88 8.17 -26.51
C LYS A 403 2.39 8.17 -26.42
N THR A 404 3.01 9.36 -26.54
CA THR A 404 4.48 9.51 -26.52
C THR A 404 5.00 9.88 -25.13
N SER A 405 6.30 9.70 -24.89
CA SER A 405 6.93 10.11 -23.63
C SER A 405 6.79 11.62 -23.37
N SER A 406 6.86 12.46 -24.43
CA SER A 406 6.68 13.91 -24.31
C SER A 406 5.27 14.25 -23.89
N GLU A 407 4.26 13.65 -24.55
CA GLU A 407 2.84 13.83 -24.21
C GLU A 407 2.54 13.37 -22.78
N ARG A 408 3.15 12.29 -22.29
CA ARG A 408 3.01 11.83 -20.91
C ARG A 408 3.56 12.84 -19.90
N ILE A 409 4.74 13.42 -20.16
CA ILE A 409 5.32 14.47 -19.31
C ILE A 409 4.41 15.69 -19.28
N GLU A 410 3.93 16.13 -20.42
CA GLU A 410 3.01 17.27 -20.54
C GLU A 410 1.68 16.98 -19.84
N PHE A 411 1.16 15.77 -19.97
CA PHE A 411 -0.05 15.32 -19.26
C PHE A 411 0.11 15.46 -17.74
N VAL A 412 1.25 15.04 -17.16
CA VAL A 412 1.51 15.18 -15.71
C VAL A 412 1.55 16.66 -15.33
N LYS A 413 2.29 17.50 -16.07
CA LYS A 413 2.44 18.94 -15.79
C LYS A 413 1.09 19.66 -15.80
N ASN A 414 0.22 19.34 -16.76
CA ASN A 414 -1.08 19.99 -16.91
C ASN A 414 -2.15 19.46 -15.93
N ASN A 415 -2.03 18.21 -15.47
CA ASN A 415 -3.09 17.55 -14.71
C ASN A 415 -2.73 17.28 -13.24
N ALA A 416 -1.45 17.29 -12.88
CA ALA A 416 -0.97 17.04 -11.53
C ALA A 416 0.11 18.06 -11.09
N PRO A 417 -0.16 19.38 -11.16
CA PRO A 417 0.83 20.42 -10.87
C PRO A 417 1.38 20.34 -9.44
N LYS A 418 0.60 19.88 -8.46
CA LYS A 418 1.08 19.64 -7.09
C LYS A 418 2.09 18.51 -7.01
N VAL A 419 1.89 17.43 -7.77
CA VAL A 419 2.87 16.34 -7.84
C VAL A 419 4.17 16.86 -8.44
N VAL A 420 4.10 17.63 -9.53
CA VAL A 420 5.26 18.25 -10.17
C VAL A 420 6.02 19.14 -9.18
N ALA A 421 5.35 20.13 -8.60
CA ALA A 421 5.96 21.10 -7.70
C ALA A 421 6.53 20.43 -6.43
N GLY A 422 5.80 19.49 -5.83
CA GLY A 422 6.26 18.80 -4.63
C GLY A 422 7.49 17.93 -4.88
N ILE A 423 7.58 17.25 -6.02
CA ILE A 423 8.79 16.49 -6.40
C ILE A 423 9.97 17.45 -6.68
N GLU A 424 9.73 18.57 -7.35
CA GLU A 424 10.76 19.60 -7.55
C GLU A 424 11.28 20.17 -6.21
N MET A 425 10.39 20.33 -5.22
CA MET A 425 10.77 20.77 -3.88
C MET A 425 11.62 19.71 -3.14
N ILE A 426 11.31 18.42 -3.24
CA ILE A 426 12.18 17.35 -2.72
C ILE A 426 13.56 17.44 -3.37
N CYS A 427 13.62 17.55 -4.69
CA CYS A 427 14.86 17.67 -5.44
C CYS A 427 15.67 18.92 -5.01
N THR A 428 14.98 20.02 -4.77
CA THR A 428 15.59 21.29 -4.33
C THR A 428 16.20 21.17 -2.93
N PHE A 429 15.49 20.52 -1.98
CA PHE A 429 16.01 20.25 -0.65
C PHE A 429 17.36 19.53 -0.69
N PHE A 430 17.46 18.44 -1.40
CA PHE A 430 18.69 17.64 -1.47
C PHE A 430 19.82 18.33 -2.27
N LYS A 431 19.48 19.10 -3.30
CA LYS A 431 20.47 19.94 -4.02
C LYS A 431 21.07 21.02 -3.12
N ASN A 432 20.25 21.69 -2.32
CA ASN A 432 20.71 22.74 -1.39
C ASN A 432 21.57 22.14 -0.28
N LEU A 433 21.14 21.04 0.31
CA LEU A 433 21.90 20.32 1.33
C LEU A 433 23.31 19.96 0.87
N ARG A 434 23.47 19.53 -0.39
CA ARG A 434 24.77 19.22 -0.98
C ARG A 434 25.64 20.46 -1.21
N LYS A 435 25.03 21.55 -1.68
CA LYS A 435 25.75 22.83 -1.88
C LYS A 435 26.30 23.42 -0.58
N GLU A 436 25.53 23.43 0.50
CA GLU A 436 25.94 23.88 1.82
C GLU A 436 27.11 23.05 2.34
N SER A 437 27.07 21.75 2.24
CA SER A 437 28.16 20.84 2.62
C SER A 437 29.44 21.10 1.83
N LEU A 438 29.38 21.40 0.54
CA LEU A 438 30.53 21.74 -0.30
C LEU A 438 31.16 23.10 0.09
N ASN A 439 30.33 24.07 0.40
CA ASN A 439 30.79 25.39 0.85
C ASN A 439 31.53 25.33 2.21
N ASP A 440 31.03 24.53 3.14
CA ASP A 440 31.67 24.27 4.43
C ASP A 440 33.05 23.63 4.27
N LEU A 441 33.18 22.63 3.39
CA LEU A 441 34.43 21.96 3.09
C LEU A 441 35.47 22.90 2.46
N GLN A 442 35.03 23.81 1.57
CA GLN A 442 35.92 24.83 0.97
C GLN A 442 36.35 25.86 1.98
N THR A 443 35.48 26.24 2.92
CA THR A 443 35.79 27.21 3.99
C THR A 443 36.76 26.62 5.00
N GLN A 444 36.64 25.32 5.32
CA GLN A 444 37.61 24.61 6.17
C GLN A 444 39.01 24.49 5.52
N LYS A 445 39.06 24.18 4.21
CA LYS A 445 40.33 24.10 3.45
C LYS A 445 41.06 25.43 3.30
N LYS A 446 40.35 26.56 3.42
CA LYS A 446 40.95 27.92 3.39
C LYS A 446 41.46 28.37 4.76
N LYS A 447 41.16 27.63 5.84
CA LYS A 447 41.60 27.92 7.23
C LYS A 447 42.76 27.02 7.67
N VAL A 448 43.22 26.10 6.83
CA VAL A 448 44.43 25.28 6.95
C VAL A 448 45.46 25.79 5.95
#